data_5dc146d3fbea862c771e38267c343547
#
_entry.id   5dc146d3fbea862c771e38267c343547
#
_cell.length_a   1.000
_cell.length_b   1.000
_cell.length_c   1.000
_cell.angle_alpha   90.00
_cell.angle_beta   90.00
_cell.angle_gamma   90.00
#
_symmetry.space_group_name_H-M   'P 1'
#
loop_
_entity.id
_entity.type
_entity.pdbx_description
1 polymer ?
#
loop_
_entity_poly.entity_id
_entity_poly.type
_entity_poly.pdbx_seq_one_letter_code
_entity_poly.pdbx_strand_id
1 'polypeptide(L)'
;MRNKKIILLSFFTILFFASHSLSEVKHWNQIDSDDLTQVEIKDNYYALFKHDQAELNKIVTQCLEVIKQDNDIMRNELKKEWKRAFLKSQDTWEKLIESDKKVIEYDHCGGSGTEIFILKYQIDKTIERIKELKERFCLN
;
A
#
# COMPACT_ATOMS: atom_id res chain seq x y z
N MET A 1 -34.27 46.71 25.81
CA MET A 1 -34.56 45.32 25.34
C MET A 1 -33.99 45.17 23.92
N ARG A 2 -32.92 44.44 23.76
CA ARG A 2 -32.21 44.28 22.47
C ARG A 2 -32.44 42.85 21.97
N ASN A 3 -33.26 42.70 20.93
CA ASN A 3 -33.50 41.43 20.25
C ASN A 3 -32.26 41.03 19.46
N LYS A 4 -31.56 39.97 19.91
CA LYS A 4 -30.51 39.29 19.13
C LYS A 4 -31.21 38.32 18.19
N LYS A 5 -31.25 38.66 16.90
CA LYS A 5 -31.60 37.73 15.84
C LYS A 5 -30.45 36.70 15.69
N ILE A 6 -30.74 35.47 16.03
CA ILE A 6 -29.86 34.33 15.76
C ILE A 6 -30.04 33.99 14.29
N ILE A 7 -29.01 34.28 13.49
CA ILE A 7 -28.94 33.82 12.09
C ILE A 7 -28.41 32.38 12.13
N LEU A 8 -29.32 31.45 11.90
CA LEU A 8 -29.01 30.04 11.74
C LEU A 8 -28.40 29.87 10.33
N LEU A 9 -27.06 29.87 10.23
CA LEU A 9 -26.39 29.51 8.98
C LEU A 9 -26.45 28.01 8.84
N SER A 10 -27.40 27.55 8.02
CA SER A 10 -27.49 26.18 7.57
C SER A 10 -26.31 25.90 6.66
N PHE A 11 -25.25 25.24 7.20
CA PHE A 11 -24.21 24.68 6.41
C PHE A 11 -24.74 23.40 5.71
N PHE A 12 -25.21 23.59 4.48
CA PHE A 12 -25.50 22.50 3.57
C PHE A 12 -24.17 21.96 3.08
N THR A 13 -23.56 21.07 3.86
CA THR A 13 -22.42 20.27 3.40
C THR A 13 -22.93 19.31 2.34
N ILE A 14 -22.74 19.70 1.09
CA ILE A 14 -22.85 18.79 -0.06
C ILE A 14 -21.71 17.77 0.10
N LEU A 15 -22.03 16.62 0.67
CA LEU A 15 -21.22 15.41 0.60
C LEU A 15 -21.23 14.96 -0.85
N PHE A 16 -20.24 15.43 -1.62
CA PHE A 16 -19.84 14.79 -2.86
C PHE A 16 -19.28 13.43 -2.47
N PHE A 17 -20.15 12.44 -2.39
CA PHE A 17 -19.75 11.05 -2.53
C PHE A 17 -19.24 10.90 -3.98
N ALA A 18 -17.95 11.20 -4.18
CA ALA A 18 -17.23 10.61 -5.27
C ALA A 18 -17.25 9.10 -5.00
N SER A 19 -18.26 8.44 -5.53
CA SER A 19 -18.26 7.00 -5.74
C SER A 19 -17.11 6.71 -6.72
N HIS A 20 -15.88 6.68 -6.19
CA HIS A 20 -14.84 5.95 -6.84
C HIS A 20 -15.36 4.50 -6.88
N SER A 21 -15.77 4.09 -8.06
CA SER A 21 -15.89 2.67 -8.34
C SER A 21 -14.52 2.09 -8.01
N LEU A 22 -14.36 1.57 -6.81
CA LEU A 22 -13.35 0.59 -6.50
C LEU A 22 -13.59 -0.51 -7.54
N SER A 23 -12.81 -0.49 -8.61
CA SER A 23 -12.71 -1.64 -9.48
C SER A 23 -12.34 -2.77 -8.53
N GLU A 24 -13.26 -3.70 -8.37
CA GLU A 24 -13.15 -4.84 -7.47
C GLU A 24 -11.81 -5.50 -7.78
N VAL A 25 -10.83 -5.33 -6.88
CA VAL A 25 -9.51 -5.93 -7.04
C VAL A 25 -9.76 -7.43 -7.01
N LYS A 26 -9.65 -8.06 -8.18
CA LYS A 26 -9.91 -9.49 -8.32
C LYS A 26 -9.01 -10.25 -7.37
N HIS A 27 -9.61 -11.06 -6.51
CA HIS A 27 -8.89 -11.97 -5.63
C HIS A 27 -8.08 -12.97 -6.48
N TRP A 28 -6.97 -13.49 -5.96
CA TRP A 28 -6.10 -14.49 -6.60
C TRP A 28 -6.87 -15.58 -7.37
N ASN A 29 -7.93 -16.16 -6.75
CA ASN A 29 -8.76 -17.22 -7.32
C ASN A 29 -9.57 -16.79 -8.56
N GLN A 30 -9.67 -15.48 -8.84
CA GLN A 30 -10.36 -14.95 -10.01
C GLN A 30 -9.40 -14.57 -11.14
N ILE A 31 -8.11 -14.44 -10.83
CA ILE A 31 -7.08 -14.09 -11.80
C ILE A 31 -6.57 -15.32 -12.55
N ASP A 32 -6.46 -16.46 -11.87
CA ASP A 32 -6.03 -17.75 -12.46
C ASP A 32 -7.22 -18.57 -12.98
N SER A 33 -8.16 -17.95 -13.67
CA SER A 33 -9.31 -18.64 -14.29
C SER A 33 -8.87 -19.35 -15.58
N ASP A 34 -9.33 -20.59 -15.78
CA ASP A 34 -9.05 -21.40 -16.98
C ASP A 34 -9.57 -20.75 -18.29
N ASP A 35 -10.46 -19.76 -18.17
CA ASP A 35 -11.03 -19.02 -19.30
C ASP A 35 -10.16 -17.85 -19.78
N LEU A 36 -9.07 -17.51 -19.05
CA LEU A 36 -8.21 -16.38 -19.38
C LEU A 36 -6.96 -16.82 -20.13
N THR A 37 -6.54 -16.00 -21.10
CA THR A 37 -5.25 -16.16 -21.75
C THR A 37 -4.10 -15.79 -20.80
N GLN A 38 -2.88 -16.29 -21.05
CA GLN A 38 -1.70 -15.92 -20.26
C GLN A 38 -1.43 -14.40 -20.25
N VAL A 39 -1.76 -13.70 -21.33
CA VAL A 39 -1.62 -12.24 -21.42
C VAL A 39 -2.59 -11.56 -20.47
N GLU A 40 -3.87 -11.95 -20.48
CA GLU A 40 -4.89 -11.40 -19.58
C GLU A 40 -4.59 -11.71 -18.11
N ILE A 41 -4.09 -12.90 -17.81
CA ILE A 41 -3.63 -13.28 -16.48
C ILE A 41 -2.50 -12.34 -16.03
N LYS A 42 -1.48 -12.14 -16.87
CA LYS A 42 -0.36 -11.25 -16.57
C LYS A 42 -0.81 -9.81 -16.34
N ASP A 43 -1.68 -9.29 -17.20
CA ASP A 43 -2.20 -7.92 -17.09
C ASP A 43 -3.00 -7.72 -15.80
N ASN A 44 -3.79 -8.73 -15.40
CA ASN A 44 -4.52 -8.71 -14.14
C ASN A 44 -3.56 -8.69 -12.93
N TYR A 45 -2.51 -9.52 -12.92
CA TYR A 45 -1.50 -9.48 -11.85
C TYR A 45 -0.74 -8.16 -11.82
N TYR A 46 -0.42 -7.60 -12.97
CA TYR A 46 0.24 -6.30 -13.04
C TYR A 46 -0.65 -5.18 -12.48
N ALA A 47 -1.94 -5.18 -12.79
CA ALA A 47 -2.89 -4.22 -12.24
C ALA A 47 -3.00 -4.35 -10.71
N LEU A 48 -3.08 -5.58 -10.18
CA LEU A 48 -3.10 -5.85 -8.74
C LEU A 48 -1.81 -5.37 -8.07
N PHE A 49 -0.66 -5.70 -8.64
CA PHE A 49 0.63 -5.23 -8.14
C PHE A 49 0.70 -3.70 -8.05
N LYS A 50 0.25 -2.99 -9.08
CA LYS A 50 0.19 -1.53 -9.09
C LYS A 50 -0.69 -0.97 -7.99
N HIS A 51 -1.85 -1.59 -7.77
CA HIS A 51 -2.77 -1.23 -6.70
C HIS A 51 -2.10 -1.39 -5.33
N ASP A 52 -1.48 -2.53 -5.07
CA ASP A 52 -0.87 -2.82 -3.77
C ASP A 52 0.37 -1.96 -3.50
N GLN A 53 1.15 -1.63 -4.54
CA GLN A 53 2.25 -0.66 -4.42
C GLN A 53 1.74 0.74 -4.04
N ALA A 54 0.61 1.17 -4.60
CA ALA A 54 0.00 2.45 -4.23
C ALA A 54 -0.48 2.44 -2.77
N GLU A 55 -1.10 1.34 -2.31
CA GLU A 55 -1.50 1.19 -0.91
C GLU A 55 -0.29 1.16 0.02
N LEU A 56 0.79 0.43 -0.32
CA LEU A 56 2.03 0.43 0.46
C LEU A 56 2.60 1.83 0.61
N ASN A 57 2.68 2.61 -0.47
CA ASN A 57 3.17 3.98 -0.44
C ASN A 57 2.33 4.87 0.48
N LYS A 58 1.01 4.70 0.48
CA LYS A 58 0.10 5.39 1.39
C LYS A 58 0.38 5.01 2.85
N ILE A 59 0.54 3.72 3.15
CA ILE A 59 0.85 3.24 4.51
C ILE A 59 2.21 3.76 4.98
N VAL A 60 3.25 3.72 4.14
CA VAL A 60 4.57 4.31 4.45
C VAL A 60 4.45 5.79 4.80
N THR A 61 3.64 6.54 4.06
CA THR A 61 3.38 7.95 4.35
C THR A 61 2.69 8.13 5.71
N GLN A 62 1.70 7.30 6.03
CA GLN A 62 1.04 7.33 7.34
C GLN A 62 2.00 6.99 8.47
N CYS A 63 2.89 6.00 8.31
CA CYS A 63 3.93 5.69 9.30
C CYS A 63 4.85 6.90 9.56
N LEU A 64 5.24 7.61 8.50
CA LEU A 64 6.07 8.81 8.63
C LEU A 64 5.33 9.95 9.36
N GLU A 65 4.03 10.11 9.16
CA GLU A 65 3.23 11.07 9.92
C GLU A 65 3.10 10.66 11.39
N VAL A 66 2.91 9.37 11.71
CA VAL A 66 2.94 8.87 13.10
C VAL A 66 4.26 9.21 13.77
N ILE A 67 5.40 8.93 13.11
CA ILE A 67 6.74 9.28 13.64
C ILE A 67 6.87 10.78 13.88
N LYS A 68 6.35 11.61 12.97
CA LYS A 68 6.41 13.07 13.06
C LYS A 68 5.56 13.61 14.21
N GLN A 69 4.36 13.04 14.41
CA GLN A 69 3.38 13.49 15.39
C GLN A 69 3.58 12.93 16.80
N ASP A 70 4.50 11.96 16.97
CA ASP A 70 4.82 11.40 18.28
C ASP A 70 5.30 12.52 19.24
N ASN A 71 4.57 12.72 20.33
CA ASN A 71 4.83 13.77 21.31
C ASN A 71 5.49 13.23 22.61
N ASP A 72 5.89 11.96 22.62
CA ASP A 72 6.64 11.40 23.73
C ASP A 72 7.99 12.13 23.86
N ILE A 73 8.23 12.71 25.05
CA ILE A 73 9.41 13.55 25.33
C ILE A 73 10.71 12.75 25.14
N MET A 74 10.71 11.48 25.56
CA MET A 74 11.90 10.62 25.44
C MET A 74 12.18 10.23 23.99
N ARG A 75 11.14 10.10 23.15
CA ARG A 75 11.26 9.76 21.74
C ARG A 75 11.50 10.97 20.84
N ASN A 76 11.19 12.17 21.31
CA ASN A 76 11.32 13.39 20.51
C ASN A 76 12.77 13.65 20.07
N GLU A 77 13.75 13.39 20.93
CA GLU A 77 15.17 13.51 20.61
C GLU A 77 15.63 12.48 19.57
N LEU A 78 15.01 11.30 19.57
CA LEU A 78 15.32 10.19 18.68
C LEU A 78 14.54 10.21 17.35
N LYS A 79 13.61 11.15 17.18
CA LYS A 79 12.71 11.21 16.01
C LYS A 79 13.42 11.17 14.67
N LYS A 80 14.51 11.91 14.55
CA LYS A 80 15.30 11.96 13.31
C LYS A 80 15.96 10.61 13.01
N GLU A 81 16.45 9.95 14.04
CA GLU A 81 17.08 8.63 13.93
C GLU A 81 16.04 7.57 13.63
N TRP A 82 14.90 7.62 14.31
CA TRP A 82 13.76 6.73 14.06
C TRP A 82 13.29 6.83 12.61
N LYS A 83 13.04 8.05 12.10
CA LYS A 83 12.69 8.28 10.70
C LYS A 83 13.75 7.72 9.75
N ARG A 84 15.04 7.96 10.02
CA ARG A 84 16.15 7.45 9.20
C ARG A 84 16.18 5.92 9.19
N ALA A 85 16.04 5.30 10.34
CA ALA A 85 16.01 3.85 10.48
C ALA A 85 14.81 3.23 9.76
N PHE A 86 13.64 3.86 9.86
CA PHE A 86 12.44 3.42 9.16
C PHE A 86 12.62 3.48 7.64
N LEU A 87 13.09 4.60 7.09
CA LEU A 87 13.35 4.75 5.65
C LEU A 87 14.41 3.76 5.15
N LYS A 88 15.47 3.54 5.93
CA LYS A 88 16.48 2.53 5.61
C LYS A 88 15.91 1.12 5.61
N SER A 89 14.99 0.82 6.53
CA SER A 89 14.27 -0.47 6.54
C SER A 89 13.45 -0.69 5.28
N GLN A 90 12.77 0.35 4.77
CA GLN A 90 12.02 0.29 3.52
C GLN A 90 12.95 0.05 2.31
N ASP A 91 14.01 0.83 2.18
CA ASP A 91 15.01 0.67 1.12
C ASP A 91 15.65 -0.75 1.13
N THR A 92 15.93 -1.28 2.32
CA THR A 92 16.49 -2.62 2.46
C THR A 92 15.49 -3.70 2.06
N TRP A 93 14.21 -3.52 2.41
CA TRP A 93 13.13 -4.42 2.02
C TRP A 93 12.94 -4.42 0.48
N GLU A 94 12.92 -3.25 -0.15
CA GLU A 94 12.83 -3.14 -1.62
C GLU A 94 14.00 -3.84 -2.33
N LYS A 95 15.22 -3.66 -1.83
CA LYS A 95 16.41 -4.34 -2.35
C LYS A 95 16.35 -5.86 -2.21
N LEU A 96 15.78 -6.35 -1.10
CA LEU A 96 15.55 -7.78 -0.92
C LEU A 96 14.59 -8.31 -1.99
N ILE A 97 13.47 -7.64 -2.22
CA ILE A 97 12.50 -8.03 -3.25
C ILE A 97 13.17 -8.08 -4.64
N GLU A 98 13.96 -7.07 -4.99
CA GLU A 98 14.67 -7.05 -6.27
C GLU A 98 15.73 -8.16 -6.39
N SER A 99 16.36 -8.55 -5.29
CA SER A 99 17.29 -9.69 -5.27
C SER A 99 16.56 -11.02 -5.47
N ASP A 100 15.45 -11.21 -4.76
CA ASP A 100 14.65 -12.45 -4.85
C ASP A 100 14.01 -12.64 -6.22
N LYS A 101 13.63 -11.55 -6.90
CA LYS A 101 13.16 -11.61 -8.30
C LYS A 101 14.17 -12.29 -9.20
N LYS A 102 15.46 -11.99 -9.04
CA LYS A 102 16.53 -12.64 -9.84
C LYS A 102 16.63 -14.13 -9.55
N VAL A 103 16.43 -14.53 -8.29
CA VAL A 103 16.39 -15.96 -7.93
C VAL A 103 15.23 -16.64 -8.66
N ILE A 104 14.03 -16.04 -8.63
CA ILE A 104 12.84 -16.56 -9.32
C ILE A 104 13.09 -16.66 -10.84
N GLU A 105 13.75 -15.68 -11.45
CA GLU A 105 14.11 -15.71 -12.87
C GLU A 105 14.98 -16.92 -13.21
N TYR A 106 15.97 -17.22 -12.36
CA TYR A 106 16.85 -18.40 -12.54
C TYR A 106 16.11 -19.71 -12.28
N ASP A 107 15.31 -19.78 -11.23
CA ASP A 107 14.55 -20.99 -10.87
C ASP A 107 13.57 -21.42 -11.98
N HIS A 108 13.03 -20.46 -12.72
CA HIS A 108 12.08 -20.69 -13.81
C HIS A 108 12.72 -20.62 -15.21
N CYS A 109 14.05 -20.55 -15.28
CA CYS A 109 14.82 -20.52 -16.54
C CYS A 109 14.39 -19.43 -17.54
N GLY A 110 13.80 -18.31 -17.08
CA GLY A 110 13.34 -17.22 -17.93
C GLY A 110 12.18 -17.58 -18.88
N GLY A 111 11.43 -18.65 -18.61
CA GLY A 111 10.28 -19.07 -19.42
C GLY A 111 9.13 -18.02 -19.42
N SER A 112 8.18 -18.17 -20.36
CA SER A 112 7.06 -17.23 -20.56
C SER A 112 6.17 -17.00 -19.33
N GLY A 113 6.12 -17.96 -18.40
CA GLY A 113 5.39 -17.84 -17.13
C GLY A 113 6.16 -17.17 -16.00
N THR A 114 7.48 -16.97 -16.15
CA THR A 114 8.36 -16.44 -15.08
C THR A 114 7.86 -15.09 -14.55
N GLU A 115 7.40 -14.22 -15.44
CA GLU A 115 6.91 -12.89 -15.08
C GLU A 115 5.68 -12.97 -14.16
N ILE A 116 4.80 -13.94 -14.36
CA ILE A 116 3.63 -14.17 -13.50
C ILE A 116 4.08 -14.60 -12.09
N PHE A 117 5.08 -15.50 -11.98
CA PHE A 117 5.62 -15.90 -10.69
C PHE A 117 6.27 -14.73 -9.95
N ILE A 118 7.00 -13.87 -10.67
CA ILE A 118 7.58 -12.65 -10.10
C ILE A 118 6.48 -11.72 -9.58
N LEU A 119 5.43 -11.48 -10.36
CA LEU A 119 4.30 -10.62 -9.95
C LEU A 119 3.60 -11.19 -8.71
N LYS A 120 3.30 -12.48 -8.68
CA LYS A 120 2.73 -13.16 -7.51
C LYS A 120 3.58 -12.94 -6.26
N TYR A 121 4.88 -13.22 -6.36
CA TYR A 121 5.82 -13.01 -5.26
C TYR A 121 5.83 -11.55 -4.77
N GLN A 122 5.90 -10.58 -5.69
CA GLN A 122 5.91 -9.16 -5.34
C GLN A 122 4.62 -8.72 -4.65
N ILE A 123 3.46 -9.20 -5.10
CA ILE A 123 2.17 -8.93 -4.49
C ILE A 123 2.12 -9.48 -3.07
N ASP A 124 2.48 -10.75 -2.87
CA ASP A 124 2.49 -11.39 -1.56
C ASP A 124 3.37 -10.61 -0.57
N LYS A 125 4.59 -10.27 -0.98
CA LYS A 125 5.52 -9.52 -0.15
C LYS A 125 5.04 -8.10 0.15
N THR A 126 4.37 -7.46 -0.80
CA THR A 126 3.77 -6.14 -0.60
C THR A 126 2.64 -6.19 0.42
N ILE A 127 1.74 -7.18 0.32
CA ILE A 127 0.64 -7.38 1.27
C ILE A 127 1.18 -7.69 2.68
N GLU A 128 2.17 -8.58 2.79
CA GLU A 128 2.86 -8.88 4.06
C GLU A 128 3.44 -7.61 4.69
N ARG A 129 4.09 -6.77 3.89
CA ARG A 129 4.68 -5.51 4.36
C ARG A 129 3.64 -4.50 4.82
N ILE A 130 2.56 -4.33 4.08
CA ILE A 130 1.42 -3.48 4.47
C ILE A 130 0.89 -3.91 5.83
N LYS A 131 0.64 -5.22 6.00
CA LYS A 131 0.15 -5.79 7.27
C LYS A 131 1.11 -5.50 8.42
N GLU A 132 2.40 -5.81 8.25
CA GLU A 132 3.44 -5.56 9.25
C GLU A 132 3.47 -4.08 9.68
N LEU A 133 3.42 -3.15 8.72
CA LEU A 133 3.46 -1.73 9.00
C LEU A 133 2.20 -1.25 9.72
N LYS A 134 1.01 -1.71 9.29
CA LYS A 134 -0.25 -1.39 9.96
C LYS A 134 -0.25 -1.86 11.42
N GLU A 135 0.18 -3.08 11.67
CA GLU A 135 0.28 -3.64 13.02
C GLU A 135 1.28 -2.86 13.89
N ARG A 136 2.49 -2.60 13.36
CA ARG A 136 3.57 -1.90 14.07
C ARG A 136 3.22 -0.47 14.46
N PHE A 137 2.52 0.25 13.58
CA PHE A 137 2.16 1.66 13.76
C PHE A 137 0.71 1.87 14.22
N CYS A 138 -0.01 0.78 14.55
CA CYS A 138 -1.43 0.81 14.96
C CYS A 138 -2.33 1.57 13.97
N LEU A 139 -2.11 1.36 12.66
CA LEU A 139 -2.91 1.96 11.59
C LEU A 139 -4.16 1.09 11.31
N ASN A 140 -5.32 1.75 11.18
CA ASN A 140 -6.59 1.10 10.83
C ASN A 140 -6.80 1.01 9.31
#